data_f8c125fd09bc0e8ee9fd2aa25641a8e9
#
_entry.id   f8c125fd09bc0e8ee9fd2aa25641a8e9
#
_cell.length_a   1.000
_cell.length_b   1.000
_cell.length_c   1.000
_cell.angle_alpha   90.00
_cell.angle_beta   90.00
_cell.angle_gamma   90.00
#
_symmetry.space_group_name_H-M   'P 1'
#
loop_
_entity.id
_entity.type
_entity.pdbx_description
1 polymer ?
#
loop_
_entity_poly.entity_id
_entity_poly.type
_entity_poly.pdbx_seq_one_letter_code
_entity_poly.pdbx_strand_id
1 'polypeptide(L)' 'PPETILYFKDLKEGDVFIFCGTTDVYIKVGKFIIFNTIGNILREVQKGELFRRVKKYEATLTLKEV' A
#
# COMPACT_ATOMS: atom_id res chain seq x y z
N PRO A 1 5.98 10.40 -19.10
CA PRO A 1 6.92 9.47 -18.47
C PRO A 1 6.33 8.07 -18.40
N PRO A 2 7.14 7.04 -18.65
CA PRO A 2 6.64 5.69 -18.57
C PRO A 2 6.18 5.40 -17.15
N GLU A 3 5.01 4.76 -17.03
CA GLU A 3 4.53 4.33 -15.73
C GLU A 3 5.47 3.30 -15.16
N THR A 4 5.96 3.54 -13.96
CA THR A 4 6.77 2.58 -13.24
C THR A 4 5.85 1.49 -12.69
N ILE A 5 6.08 0.25 -13.10
CA ILE A 5 5.34 -0.87 -12.55
C ILE A 5 5.90 -1.18 -11.17
N LEU A 6 5.05 -1.09 -10.15
CA LEU A 6 5.43 -1.42 -8.79
C LEU A 6 4.73 -2.70 -8.36
N TYR A 7 5.47 -3.51 -7.62
CA TYR A 7 4.94 -4.69 -6.96
C TYR A 7 4.88 -4.45 -5.46
N PHE A 8 4.06 -5.21 -4.77
CA PHE A 8 3.95 -5.07 -3.31
C PHE A 8 5.31 -5.17 -2.62
N LYS A 9 6.17 -6.06 -3.09
CA LYS A 9 7.52 -6.25 -2.53
C LYS A 9 8.39 -5.00 -2.58
N ASP A 10 8.08 -4.06 -3.48
CA ASP A 10 8.86 -2.85 -3.68
C ASP A 10 8.44 -1.72 -2.73
N LEU A 11 7.36 -1.92 -1.99
CA LEU A 11 6.83 -0.91 -1.07
C LEU A 11 7.61 -0.90 0.24
N LYS A 12 7.68 0.28 0.84
CA LYS A 12 8.27 0.49 2.16
C LYS A 12 7.19 0.63 3.21
N GLU A 13 7.55 0.41 4.46
CA GLU A 13 6.64 0.64 5.57
C GLU A 13 6.19 2.11 5.57
N GLY A 14 4.90 2.30 5.75
CA GLY A 14 4.29 3.63 5.69
C GLY A 14 3.74 4.00 4.32
N ASP A 15 4.06 3.25 3.28
CA ASP A 15 3.55 3.52 1.94
C ASP A 15 2.05 3.26 1.87
N VAL A 16 1.34 4.20 1.24
CA VAL A 16 -0.09 4.09 0.96
C VAL A 16 -0.26 3.61 -0.47
N PHE A 17 -1.06 2.58 -0.66
CA PHE A 17 -1.19 1.96 -1.98
C PHE A 17 -2.56 1.32 -2.16
N ILE A 18 -2.87 0.98 -3.41
CA ILE A 18 -3.99 0.10 -3.76
C ILE A 18 -3.44 -1.04 -4.62
N PHE A 19 -4.03 -2.23 -4.48
CA PHE A 19 -3.76 -3.30 -5.42
C PHE A 19 -4.46 -2.99 -6.73
N CYS A 20 -3.77 -3.21 -7.84
CA CYS A 20 -4.38 -2.99 -9.16
C CYS A 20 -5.60 -3.89 -9.31
N GLY A 21 -6.70 -3.30 -9.79
CA GLY A 21 -7.95 -4.02 -9.93
C GLY A 21 -8.85 -4.01 -8.70
N THR A 22 -8.41 -3.37 -7.62
CA THR A 22 -9.23 -3.20 -6.40
C THR A 22 -9.41 -1.72 -6.10
N THR A 23 -10.30 -1.42 -5.17
CA THR A 23 -10.60 -0.04 -4.77
C THR A 23 -10.20 0.27 -3.33
N ASP A 24 -9.83 -0.75 -2.56
CA ASP A 24 -9.47 -0.56 -1.16
C ASP A 24 -8.09 0.06 -1.03
N VAL A 25 -7.98 1.03 -0.14
CA VAL A 25 -6.72 1.72 0.14
C VAL A 25 -6.05 1.07 1.35
N TYR A 26 -4.80 0.69 1.16
CA TYR A 26 -4.01 0.01 2.18
C TYR A 26 -2.80 0.84 2.59
N ILE A 27 -2.33 0.61 3.80
CA ILE A 27 -1.06 1.15 4.30
C ILE A 27 -0.18 -0.04 4.66
N LYS A 28 1.06 -0.04 4.18
CA LYS A 28 2.02 -1.07 4.57
C LYS A 28 2.57 -0.72 5.95
N VAL A 29 2.20 -1.51 6.95
CA VAL A 29 2.58 -1.25 8.34
C VAL A 29 3.73 -2.14 8.83
N GLY A 30 4.05 -3.17 8.07
CA GLY A 30 5.15 -4.07 8.37
C GLY A 30 5.61 -4.77 7.10
N LYS A 31 6.63 -5.62 7.21
CA LYS A 31 7.19 -6.32 6.05
C LYS A 31 6.14 -7.16 5.32
N PHE A 32 5.26 -7.82 6.07
CA PHE A 32 4.20 -8.67 5.53
C PHE A 32 2.84 -8.32 6.11
N ILE A 33 2.68 -7.12 6.65
CA ILE A 33 1.45 -6.70 7.29
C ILE A 33 0.95 -5.42 6.64
N ILE A 34 -0.33 -5.43 6.27
CA ILE A 34 -0.98 -4.27 5.68
C ILE A 34 -2.23 -3.93 6.48
N PHE A 35 -2.57 -2.63 6.49
CA PHE A 35 -3.78 -2.13 7.11
C PHE A 35 -4.75 -1.68 6.03
N ASN A 36 -5.95 -2.27 6.02
CA ASN A 36 -7.01 -1.85 5.12
C ASN A 36 -7.75 -0.68 5.75
N THR A 37 -7.61 0.52 5.17
CA THR A 37 -8.22 1.73 5.73
C THR A 37 -9.74 1.76 5.57
N ILE A 38 -10.27 1.03 4.58
CA ILE A 38 -11.73 0.97 4.35
C ILE A 38 -12.37 0.03 5.35
N GLY A 39 -11.81 -1.17 5.50
CA GLY A 39 -12.34 -2.17 6.42
C GLY A 39 -11.82 -2.04 7.84
N ASN A 40 -10.81 -1.20 8.06
CA ASN A 40 -10.20 -0.99 9.36
C ASN A 40 -9.66 -2.30 9.96
N ILE A 41 -8.98 -3.09 9.13
CA ILE A 41 -8.50 -4.43 9.48
C ILE A 41 -7.04 -4.57 9.11
N LEU A 42 -6.24 -5.16 10.02
CA LEU A 42 -4.89 -5.60 9.72
C LEU A 42 -4.93 -6.98 9.08
N ARG A 43 -4.07 -7.18 8.09
CA ARG A 43 -3.98 -8.46 7.38
C ARG A 43 -2.53 -8.80 7.10
N GLU A 44 -2.21 -10.06 7.23
CA GLU A 44 -0.91 -10.58 6.82
C GLU A 44 -0.93 -10.89 5.32
N VAL A 45 0.16 -10.53 4.64
CA VAL A 45 0.30 -10.73 3.21
C VAL A 45 0.98 -12.07 2.96
N GLN A 46 0.39 -12.88 2.07
CA GLN A 46 0.94 -14.16 1.66
C GLN A 46 2.11 -13.95 0.69
N LYS A 47 2.99 -14.94 0.58
CA LYS A 47 4.15 -14.87 -0.32
C LYS A 47 3.76 -14.59 -1.77
N GLY A 48 2.68 -15.18 -2.25
CA GLY A 48 2.19 -14.97 -3.61
C GLY A 48 1.74 -13.54 -3.88
N GLU A 49 1.38 -12.81 -2.84
CA GLU A 49 0.93 -11.42 -2.97
C GLU A 49 2.09 -10.43 -3.15
N LEU A 50 3.32 -10.85 -2.86
CA LEU A 50 4.50 -9.99 -3.01
C LEU A 50 4.71 -9.51 -4.44
N PHE A 51 4.24 -10.26 -5.41
CA PHE A 51 4.38 -9.95 -6.82
C PHE A 51 3.11 -9.33 -7.42
N ARG A 52 2.13 -8.99 -6.61
CA ARG A 52 0.94 -8.28 -7.09
C ARG A 52 1.29 -6.84 -7.43
N ARG A 53 0.74 -6.37 -8.53
CA ARG A 53 0.91 -4.98 -8.95
C ARG A 53 0.15 -4.06 -8.02
N VAL A 54 0.78 -2.94 -7.68
CA VAL A 54 0.18 -1.93 -6.81
C VAL A 54 0.35 -0.55 -7.43
N LYS A 55 -0.51 0.36 -7.04
CA LYS A 55 -0.35 1.79 -7.32
C LYS A 55 -0.06 2.48 -6.00
N LYS A 56 1.11 3.12 -5.94
CA LYS A 56 1.51 3.86 -4.76
C LYS A 56 0.97 5.28 -4.85
N TYR A 57 0.38 5.74 -3.76
CA TYR A 57 -0.02 7.13 -3.64
C TYR A 57 1.02 7.89 -2.82
N GLU A 58 1.52 8.96 -3.39
CA GLU A 58 2.31 9.91 -2.62
C GLU A 58 1.34 10.81 -1.88
N ALA A 59 0.96 10.38 -0.70
CA ALA A 59 0.22 11.24 0.19
C ALA A 59 1.23 12.08 0.94
N THR A 60 1.38 13.32 0.53
CA THR A 60 2.03 14.30 1.37
C THR A 60 1.06 14.61 2.51
N LEU A 61 1.18 13.87 3.57
CA LEU A 61 0.48 14.19 4.79
C LEU A 61 1.13 15.43 5.38
N THR A 62 0.57 16.56 5.02
CA THR A 62 0.90 17.79 5.73
C THR A 62 0.10 17.77 7.01
N LEU A 63 0.72 17.31 8.08
CA LEU A 63 0.17 17.48 9.40
C LEU A 63 0.26 18.95 9.74
N LYS A 64 -0.85 19.65 9.57
CA LYS A 64 -0.97 20.99 10.09
C LYS A 64 -1.24 20.86 11.58
N GLU A 65 -0.25 21.21 12.36
CA GLU A 65 -0.51 21.48 13.76
C GLU A 65 -1.35 22.75 13.86
N VAL A 66 -2.42 22.63 14.58
CA VAL A 66 -3.26 23.78 14.90
C VAL A 66 -2.79 24.37 16.20
#